data_4dbc60358c264ea595281b1022c1502f
#
_entry.id   4dbc60358c264ea595281b1022c1502f
#
_cell.length_a   1.000
_cell.length_b   1.000
_cell.length_c   1.000
_cell.angle_alpha   90.00
_cell.angle_beta   90.00
_cell.angle_gamma   90.00
#
_symmetry.space_group_name_H-M   'P 1'
#
loop_
_entity.id
_entity.type
_entity.pdbx_description
1 polymer ?
#
loop_
_entity_poly.entity_id
_entity_poly.type
_entity_poly.pdbx_seq_one_letter_code
_entity_poly.pdbx_strand_id
1 'polypeptide(L)'
;MSSADELQQELMRVRRNAIELHSSDQVQEAIAKLAFEVTEACSGKVPVFVTIMNGGMIFAAELVKRLDFPLEMDYLHASRYLGATSGGDVEWIVTPNATLEGLSLIHI
;
A
#
# COMPACT_ATOMS: atom_id res chain seq x y z
N MET A 1 8.09 -33.33 -12.28
CA MET A 1 7.24 -32.17 -11.92
C MET A 1 7.91 -30.89 -12.39
N SER A 2 7.12 -29.93 -12.84
CA SER A 2 7.68 -28.62 -13.17
C SER A 2 7.98 -27.83 -11.90
N SER A 3 8.88 -26.85 -11.99
CA SER A 3 9.18 -25.96 -10.87
C SER A 3 7.95 -25.13 -10.44
N ALA A 4 7.01 -24.89 -11.35
CA ALA A 4 5.75 -24.21 -11.06
C ALA A 4 4.86 -25.05 -10.14
N ASP A 5 4.81 -26.36 -10.36
CA ASP A 5 4.04 -27.26 -9.50
C ASP A 5 4.65 -27.35 -8.10
N GLU A 6 5.96 -27.42 -8.02
CA GLU A 6 6.69 -27.44 -6.75
C GLU A 6 6.44 -26.16 -5.95
N LEU A 7 6.49 -25.01 -6.61
CA LEU A 7 6.21 -23.72 -5.99
C LEU A 7 4.77 -23.66 -5.48
N GLN A 8 3.81 -24.10 -6.29
CA GLN A 8 2.40 -24.10 -5.89
C GLN A 8 2.18 -24.97 -4.65
N GLN A 9 2.77 -26.16 -4.62
CA GLN A 9 2.67 -27.05 -3.46
C GLN A 9 3.27 -26.42 -2.20
N GLU A 10 4.41 -25.77 -2.33
CA GLU A 10 5.05 -25.09 -1.20
C GLU A 10 4.20 -23.93 -0.68
N LEU A 11 3.66 -23.11 -1.56
CA LEU A 11 2.79 -22.00 -1.17
C LEU A 11 1.53 -22.48 -0.46
N MET A 12 0.93 -23.58 -0.93
CA MET A 12 -0.23 -24.17 -0.27
C MET A 12 0.11 -24.76 1.08
N ARG A 13 1.30 -25.36 1.23
CA ARG A 13 1.78 -25.88 2.51
C ARG A 13 1.94 -24.74 3.52
N VAL A 14 2.58 -23.65 3.11
CA VAL A 14 2.77 -22.47 3.97
C VAL A 14 1.43 -21.91 4.40
N ARG A 15 0.49 -21.79 3.49
CA ARG A 15 -0.85 -21.29 3.78
C ARG A 15 -1.60 -22.18 4.79
N ARG A 16 -1.51 -23.50 4.65
CA ARG A 16 -2.19 -24.43 5.58
C ARG A 16 -1.61 -24.33 7.00
N ASN A 17 -0.32 -24.03 7.12
CA ASN A 17 0.37 -23.94 8.40
C ASN A 17 0.37 -22.54 8.99
N ALA A 18 -0.12 -21.56 8.26
CA ALA A 18 -0.18 -20.18 8.71
C ALA A 18 -1.24 -20.00 9.80
N ILE A 19 -0.94 -19.13 10.74
CA ILE A 19 -1.89 -18.72 11.78
C ILE A 19 -2.54 -17.43 11.34
N GLU A 20 -3.86 -17.41 11.25
CA GLU A 20 -4.60 -16.20 10.92
C GLU A 20 -4.59 -15.25 12.12
N LEU A 21 -3.94 -14.09 11.95
CA LEU A 21 -3.90 -13.07 12.99
C LEU A 21 -5.15 -12.18 12.98
N HIS A 22 -5.63 -11.85 11.79
CA HIS A 22 -6.83 -11.05 11.58
C HIS A 22 -7.64 -11.62 10.43
N SER A 23 -8.94 -11.67 10.60
CA SER A 23 -9.84 -12.11 9.52
C SER A 23 -9.99 -11.01 8.45
N SER A 24 -10.47 -11.42 7.27
CA SER A 24 -10.79 -10.48 6.21
C SER A 24 -11.80 -9.42 6.67
N ASP A 25 -12.81 -9.82 7.42
CA ASP A 25 -13.82 -8.91 7.95
C ASP A 25 -13.22 -7.89 8.92
N GLN A 26 -12.31 -8.32 9.78
CA GLN A 26 -11.60 -7.43 10.69
C GLN A 26 -10.76 -6.41 9.94
N VAL A 27 -10.09 -6.83 8.87
CA VAL A 27 -9.29 -5.94 8.03
C VAL A 27 -10.19 -4.93 7.32
N GLN A 28 -11.31 -5.36 6.75
CA GLN A 28 -12.25 -4.46 6.09
C GLN A 28 -12.86 -3.43 7.05
N GLU A 29 -13.17 -3.85 8.26
CA GLU A 29 -13.66 -2.95 9.30
C GLU A 29 -12.62 -1.90 9.69
N ALA A 30 -11.36 -2.30 9.83
CA ALA A 30 -10.27 -1.39 10.12
C ALA A 30 -10.05 -0.37 8.98
N ILE A 31 -10.15 -0.80 7.74
CA ILE A 31 -10.03 0.09 6.58
C ILE A 31 -11.19 1.10 6.55
N ALA A 32 -12.41 0.66 6.86
CA ALA A 32 -13.57 1.55 6.93
C ALA A 32 -13.39 2.62 8.01
N LYS A 33 -12.87 2.24 9.16
CA LYS A 33 -12.58 3.18 10.24
C LYS A 33 -11.49 4.18 9.83
N LEU A 34 -10.44 3.69 9.20
CA LEU A 34 -9.36 4.55 8.69
C LEU A 34 -9.88 5.54 7.65
N ALA A 35 -10.76 5.08 6.75
CA ALA A 35 -11.36 5.95 5.74
C ALA A 35 -12.14 7.10 6.37
N PHE A 36 -12.86 6.83 7.44
CA PHE A 36 -13.56 7.86 8.20
C PHE A 36 -12.57 8.87 8.79
N GLU A 37 -11.51 8.39 9.43
CA GLU A 37 -10.49 9.26 10.04
C GLU A 37 -9.78 10.11 9.00
N VAL A 38 -9.44 9.54 7.84
CA VAL A 38 -8.80 10.26 6.73
C VAL A 38 -9.75 11.33 6.17
N THR A 39 -11.02 10.99 6.00
CA THR A 39 -12.03 11.94 5.52
C THR A 39 -12.12 13.15 6.44
N GLU A 40 -12.16 12.92 7.74
CA GLU A 40 -12.19 14.01 8.72
C GLU A 40 -10.92 14.87 8.66
N ALA A 41 -9.76 14.23 8.58
CA ALA A 41 -8.48 14.91 8.53
C ALA A 41 -8.29 15.76 7.26
N CYS A 42 -8.89 15.34 6.15
CA CYS A 42 -8.76 16.01 4.86
C CYS A 42 -9.95 16.93 4.53
N SER A 43 -10.82 17.20 5.49
CA SER A 43 -11.99 18.06 5.28
C SER A 43 -11.57 19.43 4.78
N GLY A 44 -12.21 19.88 3.67
CA GLY A 44 -11.90 21.17 3.05
C GLY A 44 -10.61 21.21 2.25
N LYS A 45 -9.95 20.09 2.05
CA LYS A 45 -8.70 19.99 1.30
C LYS A 45 -8.88 19.06 0.10
N VAL A 46 -8.02 19.25 -0.91
CA VAL A 46 -7.89 18.32 -2.04
C VAL A 46 -6.48 17.71 -1.93
N PRO A 47 -6.30 16.63 -1.20
CA PRO A 47 -4.97 16.05 -1.00
C PRO A 47 -4.50 15.26 -2.22
N VAL A 48 -3.19 15.01 -2.28
CA VAL A 48 -2.61 14.05 -3.21
C VAL A 48 -2.47 12.72 -2.47
N PHE A 49 -3.10 11.69 -2.99
CA PHE A 49 -3.02 10.34 -2.46
C PHE A 49 -1.86 9.63 -3.17
N VAL A 50 -0.78 9.39 -2.42
CA VAL A 50 0.46 8.83 -2.98
C VAL A 50 0.60 7.38 -2.54
N THR A 51 0.62 6.47 -3.50
CA THR A 51 0.81 5.04 -3.23
C THR A 51 2.26 4.65 -3.45
N ILE A 52 2.81 3.92 -2.51
CA ILE A 52 4.16 3.38 -2.64
C ILE A 52 4.06 1.98 -3.23
N MET A 53 4.52 1.84 -4.47
CA MET A 53 4.49 0.57 -5.19
C MET A 53 5.59 -0.37 -4.69
N ASN A 54 5.40 -1.66 -4.80
CA ASN A 54 4.12 -2.30 -5.16
C ASN A 54 3.32 -2.66 -3.91
N GLY A 55 3.95 -2.66 -2.75
CA GLY A 55 3.39 -3.16 -1.50
C GLY A 55 2.11 -2.45 -1.04
N GLY A 56 2.01 -1.16 -1.32
CA GLY A 56 0.83 -0.38 -0.92
C GLY A 56 -0.35 -0.45 -1.88
N MET A 57 -0.20 -1.08 -3.03
CA MET A 57 -1.18 -1.02 -4.11
C MET A 57 -2.56 -1.56 -3.73
N ILE A 58 -2.62 -2.75 -3.14
CA ILE A 58 -3.89 -3.39 -2.79
C ILE A 58 -4.60 -2.62 -1.67
N PHE A 59 -3.87 -2.26 -0.64
CA PHE A 59 -4.42 -1.48 0.47
C PHE A 59 -4.91 -0.11 -0.01
N ALA A 60 -4.13 0.58 -0.85
CA ALA A 60 -4.51 1.86 -1.40
C ALA A 60 -5.81 1.79 -2.19
N ALA A 61 -5.98 0.75 -3.02
CA ALA A 61 -7.21 0.55 -3.78
C ALA A 61 -8.41 0.35 -2.86
N GLU A 62 -8.26 -0.43 -1.80
CA GLU A 62 -9.34 -0.67 -0.85
C GLU A 62 -9.70 0.59 -0.05
N LEU A 63 -8.71 1.37 0.33
CA LEU A 63 -8.94 2.60 1.07
C LEU A 63 -9.60 3.68 0.20
N VAL A 64 -9.06 3.92 -1.00
CA VAL A 64 -9.54 5.02 -1.86
C VAL A 64 -10.99 4.82 -2.30
N LYS A 65 -11.44 3.59 -2.41
CA LYS A 65 -12.85 3.27 -2.72
C LYS A 65 -13.83 3.81 -1.66
N ARG A 66 -13.36 4.01 -0.46
CA ARG A 66 -14.16 4.48 0.67
C ARG A 66 -14.03 5.97 0.94
N LEU A 67 -13.19 6.66 0.17
CA LEU A 67 -13.00 8.10 0.33
C LEU A 67 -13.95 8.84 -0.61
N ASP A 68 -14.88 9.59 -0.03
CA ASP A 68 -15.93 10.29 -0.76
C ASP A 68 -15.66 11.80 -0.76
N PHE A 69 -14.49 12.19 -1.25
CA PHE A 69 -14.11 13.58 -1.41
C PHE A 69 -13.10 13.71 -2.55
N PRO A 70 -12.96 14.91 -3.15
CA PRO A 70 -12.03 15.09 -4.26
C PRO A 70 -10.59 14.94 -3.79
N LEU A 71 -9.81 14.17 -4.55
CA LEU A 71 -8.39 13.96 -4.31
C LEU A 71 -7.69 13.73 -5.64
N GLU A 72 -6.40 13.98 -5.66
CA GLU A 72 -5.53 13.58 -6.76
C GLU A 72 -4.80 12.30 -6.39
N MET A 73 -4.53 11.46 -7.37
CA MET A 73 -3.81 10.21 -7.17
C MET A 73 -2.48 10.23 -7.87
N ASP A 74 -1.46 9.76 -7.18
CA ASP A 74 -0.14 9.59 -7.75
C ASP A 74 0.50 8.35 -7.12
N TYR A 75 1.64 7.96 -7.62
CA TYR A 75 2.38 6.84 -7.05
C TYR A 75 3.88 7.06 -7.19
N LEU A 76 4.62 6.34 -6.37
CA LEU A 76 6.07 6.26 -6.48
C LEU A 76 6.50 4.81 -6.31
N HIS A 77 7.66 4.47 -6.84
CA HIS A 77 8.27 3.17 -6.64
C HIS A 77 9.72 3.40 -6.24
N ALA A 78 10.03 3.04 -5.01
CA ALA A 78 11.36 3.12 -4.47
C ALA A 78 11.66 1.82 -3.75
N SER A 79 12.90 1.37 -3.83
CA SER A 79 13.35 0.19 -3.09
C SER A 79 14.66 0.49 -2.37
N ARG A 80 14.89 -0.23 -1.29
CA ARG A 80 16.20 -0.24 -0.67
C ARG A 80 17.07 -1.28 -1.37
N TYR A 81 18.33 -0.95 -1.54
CA TYR A 81 19.29 -1.89 -2.11
C TYR A 81 19.53 -3.03 -1.11
N LEU A 82 19.01 -4.22 -1.43
CA LEU A 82 19.06 -5.37 -0.54
C LEU A 82 20.43 -6.04 -0.45
N GLY A 83 21.39 -5.65 -1.30
CA GLY A 83 22.77 -6.12 -1.22
C GLY A 83 23.63 -5.41 -0.18
N ALA A 84 23.13 -4.34 0.40
CA ALA A 84 23.84 -3.63 1.46
C ALA A 84 23.52 -4.24 2.82
N THR A 85 24.51 -4.30 3.69
CA THR A 85 24.41 -4.97 4.99
C THR A 85 23.66 -4.18 6.04
N SER A 86 23.32 -2.93 5.79
CA SER A 86 22.48 -2.11 6.70
C SER A 86 21.99 -0.88 6.00
N GLY A 87 20.68 -0.64 6.07
CA GLY A 87 20.08 0.65 5.73
C GLY A 87 20.56 1.26 4.42
N GLY A 88 20.61 0.47 3.34
CA GLY A 88 21.08 0.95 2.05
C GLY A 88 20.30 2.16 1.55
N ASP A 89 20.91 2.89 0.62
CA ASP A 89 20.28 4.04 0.01
C ASP A 89 18.99 3.66 -0.69
N VAL A 90 18.03 4.59 -0.69
CA VAL A 90 16.78 4.41 -1.41
C VAL A 90 17.05 4.58 -2.91
N GLU A 91 16.71 3.56 -3.68
CA GLU A 91 16.79 3.61 -5.13
C GLU A 91 15.40 3.96 -5.70
N TRP A 92 15.33 5.06 -6.42
CA TRP A 92 14.10 5.51 -7.06
C TRP A 92 13.93 4.81 -8.41
N ILE A 93 12.88 4.01 -8.53
CA ILE A 93 12.50 3.34 -9.79
C ILE A 93 11.51 4.21 -10.55
N VAL A 94 10.52 4.77 -9.84
CA VAL A 94 9.57 5.72 -10.40
C VAL A 94 9.36 6.84 -9.40
N THR A 95 9.56 8.08 -9.83
CA THR A 95 9.27 9.26 -9.03
C THR A 95 7.84 9.73 -9.25
N PRO A 96 7.21 10.39 -8.27
CA PRO A 96 5.88 10.96 -8.46
C PRO A 96 5.82 11.95 -9.62
N ASN A 97 4.71 11.97 -10.35
CA ASN A 97 4.50 12.93 -11.43
C ASN A 97 4.19 14.32 -10.91
N ALA A 98 3.50 14.41 -9.77
CA ALA A 98 3.13 15.67 -9.17
C ALA A 98 4.28 16.29 -8.39
N THR A 99 4.35 17.63 -8.38
CA THR A 99 5.19 18.35 -7.44
C THR A 99 4.48 18.31 -6.09
N LEU A 100 5.11 17.67 -5.11
CA LEU A 100 4.49 17.42 -3.80
C LEU A 100 4.71 18.52 -2.80
N GLU A 101 5.63 19.43 -3.06
CA GLU A 101 5.96 20.53 -2.15
C GLU A 101 4.77 21.43 -1.91
N GLY A 102 4.48 21.69 -0.65
CA GLY A 102 3.38 22.58 -0.26
C GLY A 102 1.98 21.96 -0.36
N LEU A 103 1.86 20.70 -0.78
CA LEU A 103 0.58 20.02 -0.93
C LEU A 103 0.23 19.21 0.31
N SER A 104 -1.07 18.99 0.51
CA SER A 104 -1.57 18.04 1.50
C SER A 104 -1.40 16.62 0.94
N LEU A 105 -0.78 15.73 1.72
CA LEU A 105 -0.45 14.39 1.25
C LEU A 105 -1.09 13.31 2.11
N ILE A 106 -1.56 12.26 1.45
CA ILE A 106 -1.85 10.96 2.06
C ILE A 106 -0.86 9.98 1.43
N HIS A 107 -0.02 9.34 2.23
CA HIS A 107 0.95 8.38 1.71
C HIS A 107 0.69 6.98 2.28
N ILE A 108 0.73 6.01 1.39
CA ILE A 108 0.48 4.60 1.70
C ILE A 108 1.70 3.76 1.28
#